data_4126beb9076fc94a89cb4c2c0f7b0a12
#
_entry.id   4126beb9076fc94a89cb4c2c0f7b0a12
#
_cell.length_a   1.000
_cell.length_b   1.000
_cell.length_c   1.000
_cell.angle_alpha   90.00
_cell.angle_beta   90.00
_cell.angle_gamma   90.00
#
_symmetry.space_group_name_H-M   'P 1'
#
loop_
_entity.id
_entity.type
_entity.pdbx_description
1 polymer ?
#
loop_
_entity_poly.entity_id
_entity_poly.type
_entity_poly.pdbx_seq_one_letter_code
_entity_poly.pdbx_strand_id
1 'polypeptide(L)'
;MKSITVKIIDPIGIHARPASKITNEATKYKSEISFVIDGRVANAKSLINLMALGVKMNNKVEIQAKGFDEDKAIIAIEQVMKDSKLI
;
A
#
# COMPACT_ATOMS: atom_id res chain seq x y z
N MET A 1 -2.88 10.62 12.16
CA MET A 1 -2.36 9.61 11.22
C MET A 1 -2.80 8.22 11.63
N LYS A 2 -3.20 7.41 10.67
CA LYS A 2 -3.50 5.99 10.87
C LYS A 2 -2.44 5.16 10.19
N SER A 3 -2.09 4.03 10.80
CA SER A 3 -1.16 3.09 10.15
C SER A 3 -1.53 1.65 10.49
N ILE A 4 -1.17 0.75 9.58
CA ILE A 4 -1.25 -0.69 9.80
C ILE A 4 0.03 -1.32 9.26
N THR A 5 0.41 -2.46 9.83
CA THR A 5 1.53 -3.23 9.31
C THR A 5 0.99 -4.55 8.78
N VAL A 6 1.34 -4.89 7.54
CA VAL A 6 0.89 -6.11 6.88
C VAL A 6 2.09 -6.92 6.41
N LYS A 7 1.91 -8.23 6.31
CA LYS A 7 2.94 -9.13 5.78
C LYS A 7 2.53 -9.55 4.38
N ILE A 8 3.43 -9.39 3.43
CA ILE A 8 3.18 -9.76 2.03
C ILE A 8 3.31 -11.28 1.90
N ILE A 9 2.25 -11.91 1.39
CA ILE A 9 2.21 -13.37 1.17
C ILE A 9 2.30 -13.76 -0.30
N ASP A 10 2.14 -12.79 -1.22
CA ASP A 10 2.26 -13.05 -2.65
C ASP A 10 3.69 -13.45 -2.97
N PRO A 11 3.92 -14.59 -3.66
CA PRO A 11 5.27 -15.05 -3.98
C PRO A 11 6.09 -14.06 -4.80
N ILE A 12 5.44 -13.24 -5.60
CA ILE A 12 6.12 -12.24 -6.44
C ILE A 12 6.36 -10.94 -5.67
N GLY A 13 5.59 -10.69 -4.61
CA GLY A 13 5.59 -9.43 -3.89
C GLY A 13 4.66 -8.41 -4.53
N ILE A 14 4.95 -7.12 -4.40
CA ILE A 14 4.12 -6.09 -5.02
C ILE A 14 4.59 -5.87 -6.44
N HIS A 15 3.86 -6.45 -7.39
CA HIS A 15 4.14 -6.31 -8.83
C HIS A 15 3.08 -5.43 -9.50
N ALA A 16 3.21 -5.24 -10.83
CA ALA A 16 2.44 -4.21 -11.55
C ALA A 16 0.92 -4.29 -11.36
N ARG A 17 0.34 -5.49 -11.44
CA ARG A 17 -1.12 -5.63 -11.36
C ARG A 17 -1.69 -5.21 -10.01
N PRO A 18 -1.23 -5.76 -8.87
CA PRO A 18 -1.74 -5.31 -7.57
C PRO A 18 -1.31 -3.88 -7.26
N ALA A 19 -0.12 -3.43 -7.70
CA ALA A 19 0.29 -2.05 -7.50
C ALA A 19 -0.65 -1.08 -8.19
N SER A 20 -1.11 -1.39 -9.40
CA SER A 20 -2.09 -0.56 -10.11
C SER A 20 -3.41 -0.48 -9.36
N LYS A 21 -3.87 -1.60 -8.80
CA LYS A 21 -5.11 -1.62 -8.01
C LYS A 21 -4.99 -0.77 -6.76
N ILE A 22 -3.85 -0.85 -6.07
CA ILE A 22 -3.58 -0.04 -4.88
C ILE A 22 -3.59 1.44 -5.25
N THR A 23 -2.88 1.82 -6.31
CA THR A 23 -2.79 3.20 -6.75
C THR A 23 -4.14 3.76 -7.14
N ASN A 24 -4.94 2.98 -7.90
CA ASN A 24 -6.27 3.40 -8.28
C ASN A 24 -7.17 3.63 -7.08
N GLU A 25 -7.08 2.77 -6.08
CA GLU A 25 -7.86 2.95 -4.86
C GLU A 25 -7.37 4.15 -4.06
N ALA A 26 -6.05 4.30 -3.93
CA ALA A 26 -5.45 5.40 -3.16
C ALA A 26 -5.85 6.77 -3.70
N THR A 27 -5.98 6.91 -5.02
CA THR A 27 -6.34 8.20 -5.64
C THR A 27 -7.76 8.65 -5.31
N LYS A 28 -8.61 7.77 -4.80
CA LYS A 28 -9.98 8.12 -4.40
C LYS A 28 -10.03 8.91 -3.09
N TYR A 29 -8.93 8.95 -2.34
CA TYR A 29 -8.88 9.57 -1.02
C TYR A 29 -7.99 10.80 -1.06
N LYS A 30 -8.32 11.79 -0.22
CA LYS A 30 -7.53 13.02 -0.12
C LYS A 30 -6.33 12.86 0.81
N SER A 31 -6.37 11.86 1.70
CA SER A 31 -5.26 11.58 2.59
C SER A 31 -3.99 11.25 1.82
N GLU A 32 -2.84 11.60 2.39
CA GLU A 32 -1.56 11.10 1.92
C GLU A 32 -1.45 9.65 2.35
N ILE A 33 -1.16 8.76 1.41
CA ILE A 33 -1.04 7.33 1.68
C ILE A 33 0.37 6.90 1.29
N SER A 34 1.08 6.30 2.25
CA SER A 34 2.48 5.89 2.07
C SER A 34 2.66 4.42 2.44
N PHE A 35 3.53 3.76 1.70
CA PHE A 35 4.01 2.43 2.03
C PHE A 35 5.45 2.55 2.51
N VAL A 36 5.75 1.99 3.67
CA VAL A 36 7.06 2.12 4.31
C VAL A 36 7.65 0.75 4.57
N ILE A 37 8.89 0.55 4.13
CA ILE A 37 9.65 -0.68 4.40
C ILE A 37 11.13 -0.32 4.57
N ASP A 38 11.72 -0.78 5.68
CA ASP A 38 13.16 -0.58 5.95
C ASP A 38 13.61 0.87 5.77
N GLY A 39 12.80 1.82 6.25
CA GLY A 39 13.10 3.24 6.16
C GLY A 39 12.85 3.87 4.80
N ARG A 40 12.48 3.08 3.78
CA ARG A 40 12.13 3.58 2.45
C ARG A 40 10.63 3.85 2.40
N VAL A 41 10.25 4.96 1.76
CA VAL A 41 8.87 5.43 1.70
C VAL A 41 8.44 5.55 0.24
N ALA A 42 7.26 5.02 -0.07
CA ALA A 42 6.66 5.17 -1.39
C ALA A 42 5.30 5.84 -1.26
N ASN A 43 5.00 6.73 -2.21
CA ASN A 43 3.68 7.34 -2.32
C ASN A 43 2.74 6.33 -2.99
N ALA A 44 1.71 5.88 -2.27
CA ALA A 44 0.78 4.89 -2.79
C ALA A 44 -0.02 5.37 -4.01
N LYS A 45 -0.11 6.67 -4.21
CA LYS A 45 -0.78 7.25 -5.39
C LYS A 45 0.10 7.25 -6.63
N SER A 46 1.34 6.79 -6.51
CA SER A 46 2.28 6.71 -7.63
C SER A 46 2.64 5.24 -7.90
N LEU A 47 2.24 4.74 -9.06
CA LEU A 47 2.55 3.37 -9.47
C LEU A 47 4.05 3.12 -9.51
N ILE A 48 4.79 4.07 -10.07
CA ILE A 48 6.25 3.96 -10.18
C ILE A 48 6.90 3.88 -8.79
N ASN A 49 6.44 4.72 -7.86
CA ASN A 49 6.96 4.70 -6.48
C ASN A 49 6.71 3.36 -5.80
N LEU A 50 5.50 2.82 -5.91
CA LEU A 50 5.15 1.54 -5.30
C LEU A 50 6.04 0.42 -5.85
N MET A 51 6.21 0.37 -7.17
CA MET A 51 7.01 -0.67 -7.80
C MET A 51 8.49 -0.52 -7.45
N ALA A 52 8.98 0.71 -7.36
CA ALA A 52 10.36 0.98 -7.02
C ALA A 52 10.71 0.59 -5.57
N LEU A 53 9.70 0.45 -4.71
CA LEU A 53 9.92 0.08 -3.32
C LEU A 53 10.52 -1.33 -3.19
N GLY A 54 10.26 -2.20 -4.15
CA GLY A 54 10.87 -3.54 -4.19
C GLY A 54 10.38 -4.49 -3.11
N VAL A 55 9.11 -4.41 -2.76
CA VAL A 55 8.52 -5.26 -1.72
C VAL A 55 8.41 -6.69 -2.22
N LYS A 56 8.87 -7.64 -1.41
CA LYS A 56 8.91 -9.06 -1.74
C LYS A 56 8.09 -9.89 -0.75
N MET A 57 7.86 -11.15 -1.10
CA MET A 57 7.18 -12.09 -0.20
C MET A 57 7.85 -12.11 1.18
N ASN A 58 7.02 -12.18 2.21
CA ASN A 58 7.42 -12.20 3.62
C ASN A 58 7.88 -10.84 4.17
N ASN A 59 8.00 -9.81 3.35
CA ASN A 59 8.29 -8.48 3.87
C ASN A 59 7.09 -7.95 4.67
N LYS A 60 7.39 -7.22 5.74
CA LYS A 60 6.40 -6.47 6.49
C LYS A 60 6.42 -5.04 6.00
N VAL A 61 5.24 -4.53 5.65
CA VAL A 61 5.09 -3.19 5.11
C VAL A 61 4.17 -2.40 6.02
N GLU A 62 4.57 -1.20 6.40
CA GLU A 62 3.70 -0.28 7.12
C GLU A 62 2.97 0.59 6.11
N ILE A 63 1.66 0.66 6.23
CA ILE A 63 0.81 1.51 5.40
C ILE A 63 0.34 2.65 6.27
N GLN A 64 0.65 3.88 5.87
CA GLN A 64 0.31 5.08 6.62
C GLN A 64 -0.66 5.92 5.81
N ALA A 65 -1.67 6.47 6.48
CA ALA A 65 -2.57 7.43 5.87
C ALA A 65 -2.71 8.65 6.77
N LYS A 66 -2.63 9.84 6.20
CA LYS A 66 -2.72 11.10 6.93
C LYS A 66 -3.63 12.06 6.18
N GLY A 67 -4.75 12.42 6.82
CA GLY A 67 -5.72 13.33 6.26
C GLY A 67 -7.09 13.13 6.88
N PHE A 68 -8.08 13.91 6.45
CA PHE A 68 -9.40 13.87 7.09
C PHE A 68 -10.14 12.54 6.82
N ASP A 69 -9.83 11.85 5.73
CA ASP A 69 -10.43 10.55 5.39
C ASP A 69 -9.48 9.37 5.63
N GLU A 70 -8.49 9.55 6.51
CA GLU A 70 -7.45 8.55 6.76
C GLU A 70 -8.01 7.21 7.24
N ASP A 71 -9.06 7.21 8.06
CA ASP A 71 -9.67 5.98 8.56
C ASP A 71 -10.24 5.14 7.41
N LYS A 72 -10.96 5.80 6.51
CA LYS A 72 -11.53 5.13 5.34
C LYS A 72 -10.45 4.67 4.38
N ALA A 73 -9.42 5.50 4.20
CA ALA A 73 -8.33 5.18 3.29
C ALA A 73 -7.59 3.92 3.71
N ILE A 74 -7.24 3.79 4.98
CA ILE A 74 -6.53 2.61 5.50
C ILE A 74 -7.36 1.34 5.28
N ILE A 75 -8.66 1.39 5.60
CA ILE A 75 -9.54 0.24 5.42
C ILE A 75 -9.61 -0.18 3.95
N ALA A 76 -9.73 0.81 3.06
CA ALA A 76 -9.84 0.55 1.63
C ALA A 76 -8.55 -0.06 1.06
N ILE A 77 -7.40 0.46 1.45
CA ILE A 77 -6.11 -0.07 0.97
C ILE A 77 -5.90 -1.49 1.46
N GLU A 78 -6.18 -1.76 2.73
CA GLU A 78 -6.08 -3.11 3.27
C GLU A 78 -6.97 -4.07 2.50
N GLN A 79 -8.21 -3.66 2.21
CA GLN A 79 -9.17 -4.50 1.48
C GLN A 79 -8.68 -4.81 0.06
N VAL A 80 -8.16 -3.82 -0.65
CA VAL A 80 -7.60 -4.03 -1.99
C VAL A 80 -6.46 -5.04 -1.95
N MET A 81 -5.60 -4.94 -0.94
CA MET A 81 -4.47 -5.86 -0.80
C MET A 81 -4.94 -7.29 -0.53
N LYS A 82 -5.98 -7.46 0.29
CA LYS A 82 -6.58 -8.76 0.54
C LYS A 82 -7.23 -9.33 -0.73
N ASP A 83 -7.99 -8.50 -1.43
CA ASP A 83 -8.69 -8.92 -2.66
C ASP A 83 -7.68 -9.29 -3.76
N SER A 84 -6.52 -8.65 -3.76
CA SER A 84 -5.44 -8.94 -4.71
C SER A 84 -4.55 -10.09 -4.25
N LYS A 85 -4.85 -10.68 -3.12
CA LYS A 85 -4.09 -11.79 -2.53
C LYS A 85 -2.63 -11.43 -2.23
N LEU A 86 -2.37 -10.14 -1.96
CA LEU A 86 -1.06 -9.70 -1.50
C LEU A 86 -0.84 -10.05 -0.04
N ILE A 87 -1.91 -10.02 0.74
CA ILE A 87 -1.87 -10.29 2.17
C ILE A 87 -2.98 -11.23 2.59
#